data_319f714c0c4312ed851ca18112309e9e
#
_entry.id   319f714c0c4312ed851ca18112309e9e
#
_cell.length_a   1.000
_cell.length_b   1.000
_cell.length_c   1.000
_cell.angle_alpha   90.00
_cell.angle_beta   90.00
_cell.angle_gamma   90.00
#
_symmetry.space_group_name_H-M   'P 1'
#
loop_
_entity.id
_entity.type
_entity.pdbx_description
1 polymer ?
#
loop_
_entity_poly.entity_id
_entity_poly.type
_entity_poly.pdbx_seq_one_letter_code
_entity_poly.pdbx_strand_id
1 'polypeptide(L)'
;MNVLLMLIGVLIVYLAIKFVFRYNWNKGLGVALEFEKKHVVNGETVNVVEVISNEKRLPLPCVNLKFQVDRELEFPGTDTNSSVSDLTYRNDVFSFLANQRITRRIPVKCNHRGVFKISGVQLTFAGPFMNEINVLKVDSTCEITVYPKTVDSKRFSFIRSRIS
;
A
#
# COMPACT_ATOMS: atom_id res chain seq x y z
N MET A 1 12.22 40.01 -32.24
CA MET A 1 13.10 38.83 -32.39
C MET A 1 13.37 38.14 -31.07
N ASN A 2 13.56 38.87 -29.96
CA ASN A 2 13.88 38.31 -28.66
C ASN A 2 12.75 37.48 -27.98
N VAL A 3 11.48 37.87 -28.18
CA VAL A 3 10.32 37.15 -27.62
C VAL A 3 10.15 35.77 -28.24
N LEU A 4 10.34 35.66 -29.56
CA LEU A 4 10.26 34.38 -30.26
C LEU A 4 11.36 33.42 -29.80
N LEU A 5 12.60 33.89 -29.63
CA LEU A 5 13.70 33.09 -29.10
C LEU A 5 13.44 32.63 -27.68
N MET A 6 12.85 33.49 -26.86
CA MET A 6 12.48 33.14 -25.47
C MET A 6 11.41 32.04 -25.45
N LEU A 7 10.37 32.12 -26.29
CA LEU A 7 9.32 31.10 -26.40
C LEU A 7 9.90 29.75 -26.88
N ILE A 8 10.80 29.77 -27.86
CA ILE A 8 11.48 28.56 -28.34
C ILE A 8 12.32 27.94 -27.20
N GLY A 9 13.06 28.75 -26.44
CA GLY A 9 13.83 28.30 -25.30
C GLY A 9 12.96 27.60 -24.22
N VAL A 10 11.84 28.21 -23.85
CA VAL A 10 10.87 27.62 -22.90
C VAL A 10 10.30 26.31 -23.43
N LEU A 11 9.97 26.25 -24.71
CA LEU A 11 9.46 25.02 -25.34
C LEU A 11 10.48 23.90 -25.31
N ILE A 12 11.75 24.19 -25.59
CA ILE A 12 12.84 23.19 -25.56
C ILE A 12 13.01 22.65 -24.14
N VAL A 13 13.03 23.53 -23.12
CA VAL A 13 13.16 23.13 -21.72
C VAL A 13 11.97 22.25 -21.30
N TYR A 14 10.76 22.64 -21.68
CA TYR A 14 9.55 21.84 -21.40
C TYR A 14 9.65 20.44 -22.02
N LEU A 15 10.03 20.34 -23.29
CA LEU A 15 10.17 19.06 -23.99
C LEU A 15 11.29 18.21 -23.37
N ALA A 16 12.39 18.82 -22.98
CA ALA A 16 13.50 18.13 -22.31
C ALA A 16 13.07 17.52 -20.96
N ILE A 17 12.38 18.30 -20.13
CA ILE A 17 11.83 17.81 -18.84
C ILE A 17 10.85 16.64 -19.09
N LYS A 18 9.93 16.81 -20.03
CA LYS A 18 8.96 15.76 -20.38
C LYS A 18 9.64 14.48 -20.87
N PHE A 19 10.67 14.62 -21.72
CA PHE A 19 11.45 13.47 -22.23
C PHE A 19 12.22 12.74 -21.14
N VAL A 20 12.92 13.46 -20.27
CA VAL A 20 13.67 12.88 -19.13
C VAL A 20 12.73 12.14 -18.20
N PHE A 21 11.57 12.72 -17.92
CA PHE A 21 10.58 12.10 -17.04
C PHE A 21 9.99 10.83 -17.67
N ARG A 22 9.61 10.89 -18.95
CA ARG A 22 9.04 9.76 -19.68
C ARG A 22 10.04 8.59 -19.83
N TYR A 23 11.32 8.86 -19.94
CA TYR A 23 12.34 7.82 -20.06
C TYR A 23 12.63 7.12 -18.73
N ASN A 24 12.50 7.84 -17.62
CA ASN A 24 12.85 7.33 -16.27
C ASN A 24 11.63 7.03 -15.38
N TRP A 25 10.41 7.06 -15.90
CA TRP A 25 9.21 7.01 -15.07
C TRP A 25 9.06 5.72 -14.25
N ASN A 26 9.44 4.57 -14.79
CA ASN A 26 9.27 3.25 -14.15
C ASN A 26 10.54 2.71 -13.49
N LYS A 27 11.69 3.36 -13.67
CA LYS A 27 12.94 2.89 -13.10
C LYS A 27 13.11 3.40 -11.67
N GLY A 28 13.59 2.53 -10.76
CA GLY A 28 13.93 2.94 -9.39
C GLY A 28 12.75 3.28 -8.48
N LEU A 29 11.57 2.72 -8.74
CA LEU A 29 10.47 2.68 -7.79
C LEU A 29 10.33 1.27 -7.25
N GLY A 30 10.46 1.12 -5.95
CA GLY A 30 10.27 -0.15 -5.24
C GLY A 30 9.10 -0.05 -4.27
N VAL A 31 8.31 -1.12 -4.20
CA VAL A 31 7.26 -1.30 -3.18
C VAL A 31 7.39 -2.68 -2.59
N ALA A 32 7.39 -2.76 -1.28
CA ALA A 32 7.27 -4.00 -0.54
C ALA A 32 6.17 -3.85 0.51
N LEU A 33 5.31 -4.85 0.58
CA LEU A 33 4.27 -4.99 1.59
C LEU A 33 4.52 -6.30 2.32
N GLU A 34 4.62 -6.24 3.64
CA GLU A 34 4.85 -7.41 4.47
C GLU A 34 4.05 -7.30 5.77
N PHE A 35 3.56 -8.42 6.27
CA PHE A 35 3.06 -8.50 7.64
C PHE A 35 4.22 -8.63 8.62
N GLU A 36 4.19 -7.88 9.71
CA GLU A 36 5.21 -7.95 10.76
C GLU A 36 5.29 -9.35 11.40
N LYS A 37 4.15 -10.07 11.41
CA LYS A 37 4.05 -11.46 11.86
C LYS A 37 3.31 -12.28 10.81
N LYS A 38 3.79 -13.49 10.54
CA LYS A 38 3.13 -14.43 9.63
C LYS A 38 1.97 -15.19 10.26
N HIS A 39 1.96 -15.29 11.57
CA HIS A 39 0.99 -16.04 12.37
C HIS A 39 0.50 -15.20 13.54
N VAL A 40 -0.80 -15.13 13.70
CA VAL A 40 -1.48 -14.39 14.78
C VAL A 40 -2.70 -15.17 15.26
N VAL A 41 -3.23 -14.79 16.44
CA VAL A 41 -4.45 -15.37 16.99
C VAL A 41 -5.63 -14.43 16.74
N ASN A 42 -6.82 -15.01 16.57
CA ASN A 42 -8.04 -14.25 16.35
C ASN A 42 -8.26 -13.18 17.43
N GLY A 43 -8.51 -11.94 16.99
CA GLY A 43 -8.65 -10.74 17.82
C GLY A 43 -7.33 -9.99 18.08
N GLU A 44 -6.19 -10.50 17.62
CA GLU A 44 -4.88 -9.82 17.70
C GLU A 44 -4.76 -8.73 16.64
N THR A 45 -4.01 -7.69 16.97
CA THR A 45 -3.63 -6.63 16.01
C THR A 45 -2.21 -6.87 15.55
N VAL A 46 -1.99 -6.84 14.25
CA VAL A 46 -0.67 -6.97 13.60
C VAL A 46 -0.43 -5.77 12.72
N ASN A 47 0.83 -5.39 12.51
CA ASN A 47 1.15 -4.31 11.58
C ASN A 47 1.44 -4.86 10.19
N VAL A 48 0.89 -4.19 9.17
CA VAL A 48 1.37 -4.26 7.80
C VAL A 48 2.45 -3.21 7.64
N VAL A 49 3.61 -3.64 7.20
CA VAL A 49 4.76 -2.78 6.94
C VAL A 49 4.77 -2.45 5.45
N GLU A 50 4.53 -1.19 5.13
CA GLU A 50 4.65 -0.64 3.79
C GLU A 50 6.02 -0.01 3.64
N VAL A 51 6.78 -0.47 2.67
CA VAL A 51 8.07 0.12 2.31
C VAL A 51 7.99 0.58 0.86
N ILE A 52 8.09 1.89 0.65
CA ILE A 52 8.10 2.45 -0.68
C ILE A 52 9.42 3.22 -0.84
N SER A 53 10.15 2.91 -1.88
CA SER A 53 11.44 3.57 -2.19
C SER A 53 11.40 4.27 -3.54
N ASN A 54 11.84 5.51 -3.54
CA ASN A 54 12.14 6.28 -4.74
C ASN A 54 13.67 6.41 -4.86
N GLU A 55 14.29 5.58 -5.68
CA GLU A 55 15.74 5.60 -5.93
C GLU A 55 16.13 6.58 -7.06
N LYS A 56 15.17 7.36 -7.52
CA LYS A 56 15.39 8.36 -8.56
C LYS A 56 15.93 9.65 -7.97
N ARG A 57 16.66 10.38 -8.77
CA ARG A 57 17.04 11.77 -8.49
C ARG A 57 15.90 12.77 -8.76
N LEU A 58 14.75 12.27 -9.23
CA LEU A 58 13.56 13.09 -9.51
C LEU A 58 12.56 12.96 -8.36
N PRO A 59 12.05 14.06 -7.82
CA PRO A 59 10.98 14.03 -6.84
C PRO A 59 9.66 13.57 -7.47
N LEU A 60 8.84 12.90 -6.69
CA LEU A 60 7.51 12.45 -7.08
C LEU A 60 6.47 13.10 -6.16
N PRO A 61 5.80 14.16 -6.60
CA PRO A 61 4.96 14.98 -5.73
C PRO A 61 3.69 14.27 -5.27
N CYS A 62 3.19 13.34 -6.06
CA CYS A 62 1.96 12.61 -5.75
C CYS A 62 2.08 11.17 -6.23
N VAL A 63 2.20 10.25 -5.30
CA VAL A 63 2.21 8.80 -5.54
C VAL A 63 1.07 8.20 -4.76
N ASN A 64 0.17 7.55 -5.47
CA ASN A 64 -0.97 6.88 -4.90
C ASN A 64 -0.70 5.37 -4.90
N LEU A 65 -0.64 4.77 -3.73
CA LEU A 65 -0.53 3.34 -3.53
C LEU A 65 -1.92 2.75 -3.30
N LYS A 66 -2.33 1.86 -4.18
CA LYS A 66 -3.57 1.10 -4.07
C LYS A 66 -3.25 -0.37 -3.96
N PHE A 67 -3.84 -1.05 -2.99
CA PHE A 67 -3.74 -2.50 -2.86
C PHE A 67 -5.07 -3.09 -2.39
N GLN A 68 -5.22 -4.37 -2.65
CA GLN A 68 -6.40 -5.14 -2.38
C GLN A 68 -6.20 -5.99 -1.14
N VAL A 69 -7.18 -6.00 -0.26
CA VAL A 69 -7.16 -6.68 1.03
C VAL A 69 -8.44 -7.49 1.20
N ASP A 70 -8.35 -8.65 1.83
CA ASP A 70 -9.52 -9.41 2.23
C ASP A 70 -10.36 -8.62 3.25
N ARG A 71 -11.68 -8.67 3.09
CA ARG A 71 -12.65 -7.87 3.87
C ARG A 71 -12.61 -8.11 5.38
N GLU A 72 -12.19 -9.32 5.78
CA GLU A 72 -12.09 -9.69 7.18
C GLU A 72 -10.93 -9.04 7.94
N LEU A 73 -10.03 -8.37 7.24
CA LEU A 73 -8.95 -7.58 7.82
C LEU A 73 -9.41 -6.14 8.03
N GLU A 74 -9.60 -5.74 9.27
CA GLU A 74 -10.03 -4.38 9.63
C GLU A 74 -8.83 -3.46 9.85
N PHE A 75 -8.88 -2.29 9.20
CA PHE A 75 -7.91 -1.21 9.40
C PHE A 75 -8.52 -0.14 10.31
N PRO A 76 -8.23 -0.14 11.62
CA PRO A 76 -8.80 0.84 12.52
C PRO A 76 -8.33 2.26 12.18
N GLY A 77 -9.28 3.20 12.10
CA GLY A 77 -8.99 4.63 11.97
C GLY A 77 -8.70 5.15 10.56
N THR A 78 -9.10 4.46 9.51
CA THR A 78 -8.89 4.94 8.13
C THR A 78 -10.19 5.04 7.34
N ASP A 79 -10.60 6.27 7.03
CA ASP A 79 -11.76 6.57 6.16
C ASP A 79 -11.45 6.37 4.65
N THR A 80 -10.25 5.91 4.32
CA THR A 80 -9.75 5.74 2.93
C THR A 80 -10.08 4.38 2.31
N ASN A 81 -10.88 3.56 3.00
CA ASN A 81 -11.25 2.24 2.49
C ASN A 81 -12.50 2.32 1.62
N SER A 82 -12.41 1.86 0.38
CA SER A 82 -13.58 1.58 -0.46
C SER A 82 -13.76 0.08 -0.60
N SER A 83 -14.92 -0.44 -0.21
CA SER A 83 -15.26 -1.85 -0.38
C SER A 83 -16.09 -2.04 -1.66
N VAL A 84 -15.69 -3.01 -2.48
CA VAL A 84 -16.45 -3.46 -3.65
C VAL A 84 -16.51 -4.98 -3.59
N SER A 85 -17.71 -5.52 -3.38
CA SER A 85 -17.91 -6.96 -3.18
C SER A 85 -17.20 -7.50 -1.91
N ASP A 86 -16.48 -8.61 -2.02
CA ASP A 86 -15.78 -9.27 -0.89
C ASP A 86 -14.38 -8.71 -0.62
N LEU A 87 -13.97 -7.67 -1.34
CA LEU A 87 -12.64 -7.11 -1.29
C LEU A 87 -12.66 -5.64 -0.88
N THR A 88 -11.73 -5.29 -0.01
CA THR A 88 -11.52 -3.90 0.41
C THR A 88 -10.28 -3.37 -0.30
N TYR A 89 -10.42 -2.20 -0.94
CA TYR A 89 -9.30 -1.49 -1.54
C TYR A 89 -8.84 -0.41 -0.58
N ARG A 90 -7.55 -0.41 -0.32
CA ARG A 90 -6.90 0.67 0.42
C ARG A 90 -6.15 1.57 -0.55
N ASN A 91 -6.24 2.87 -0.30
CA ASN A 91 -5.66 3.91 -1.12
C ASN A 91 -4.90 4.90 -0.23
N ASP A 92 -3.59 4.96 -0.39
CA ASP A 92 -2.72 5.84 0.38
C ASP A 92 -1.92 6.75 -0.55
N VAL A 93 -1.85 8.04 -0.21
CA VAL A 93 -1.15 9.06 -1.00
C VAL A 93 0.16 9.44 -0.32
N PHE A 94 1.23 9.48 -1.10
CA PHE A 94 2.58 9.82 -0.66
C PHE A 94 3.19 10.90 -1.54
N SER A 95 4.13 11.62 -0.97
CA SER A 95 5.02 12.54 -1.65
C SER A 95 6.46 12.11 -1.39
N PHE A 96 7.27 11.97 -2.43
CA PHE A 96 8.65 11.55 -2.33
C PHE A 96 9.60 12.62 -2.83
N LEU A 97 10.65 12.86 -2.08
CA LEU A 97 11.84 13.55 -2.56
C LEU A 97 12.73 12.57 -3.36
N ALA A 98 13.77 13.12 -3.98
CA ALA A 98 14.77 12.31 -4.65
C ALA A 98 15.48 11.36 -3.67
N ASN A 99 15.70 10.11 -4.06
CA ASN A 99 16.38 9.08 -3.26
C ASN A 99 15.77 8.89 -1.85
N GLN A 100 14.46 8.99 -1.73
CA GLN A 100 13.75 8.84 -0.47
C GLN A 100 13.10 7.47 -0.33
N ARG A 101 13.21 6.89 0.86
CA ARG A 101 12.49 5.67 1.27
C ARG A 101 11.56 6.03 2.42
N ILE A 102 10.29 5.64 2.30
CA ILE A 102 9.28 5.79 3.35
C ILE A 102 8.90 4.39 3.84
N THR A 103 8.92 4.20 5.15
CA THR A 103 8.43 2.99 5.79
C THR A 103 7.28 3.38 6.72
N ARG A 104 6.12 2.77 6.53
CA ARG A 104 4.95 2.99 7.35
C ARG A 104 4.45 1.68 7.93
N ARG A 105 4.02 1.71 9.20
CA ARG A 105 3.38 0.59 9.88
C ARG A 105 1.90 0.89 10.05
N ILE A 106 1.06 0.01 9.58
CA ILE A 106 -0.39 0.16 9.60
C ILE A 106 -0.95 -0.96 10.46
N PRO A 107 -1.63 -0.63 11.57
CA PRO A 107 -2.26 -1.63 12.39
C PRO A 107 -3.45 -2.26 11.66
N VAL A 108 -3.53 -3.58 11.71
CA VAL A 108 -4.61 -4.40 11.14
C VAL A 108 -5.12 -5.32 12.21
N LYS A 109 -6.41 -5.32 12.43
CA LYS A 109 -7.08 -6.20 13.37
C LYS A 109 -7.60 -7.44 12.66
N CYS A 110 -7.20 -8.62 13.14
CA CYS A 110 -7.58 -9.91 12.59
C CYS A 110 -8.77 -10.49 13.36
N ASN A 111 -9.99 -10.20 12.93
CA ASN A 111 -11.21 -10.59 13.65
C ASN A 111 -11.71 -12.00 13.27
N HIS A 112 -11.24 -12.58 12.18
CA HIS A 112 -11.66 -13.89 11.72
C HIS A 112 -10.45 -14.84 11.58
N ARG A 113 -10.68 -16.13 11.79
CA ARG A 113 -9.69 -17.18 11.54
C ARG A 113 -9.60 -17.48 10.05
N GLY A 114 -8.43 -17.74 9.54
CA GLY A 114 -8.22 -18.08 8.14
C GLY A 114 -6.84 -17.69 7.64
N VAL A 115 -6.66 -17.79 6.34
CA VAL A 115 -5.47 -17.28 5.63
C VAL A 115 -5.91 -16.09 4.81
N PHE A 116 -5.36 -14.94 5.09
CA PHE A 116 -5.70 -13.68 4.43
C PHE A 116 -4.52 -13.18 3.61
N LYS A 117 -4.85 -12.56 2.47
CA LYS A 117 -3.84 -12.09 1.52
C LYS A 117 -3.99 -10.61 1.21
N ILE A 118 -2.87 -9.94 1.04
CA ILE A 118 -2.79 -8.64 0.40
C ILE A 118 -2.23 -8.87 -0.99
N SER A 119 -2.89 -8.34 -2.01
CA SER A 119 -2.51 -8.53 -3.40
C SER A 119 -2.87 -7.31 -4.25
N GLY A 120 -2.57 -7.36 -5.55
CA GLY A 120 -2.98 -6.34 -6.51
C GLY A 120 -2.38 -4.96 -6.21
N VAL A 121 -1.12 -4.92 -5.80
CA VAL A 121 -0.42 -3.69 -5.46
C VAL A 121 -0.22 -2.84 -6.72
N GLN A 122 -0.71 -1.62 -6.68
CA GLN A 122 -0.66 -0.69 -7.79
C GLN A 122 -0.19 0.68 -7.32
N LEU A 123 0.86 1.18 -7.95
CA LEU A 123 1.32 2.54 -7.78
C LEU A 123 0.82 3.40 -8.93
N THR A 124 0.15 4.48 -8.61
CA THR A 124 -0.27 5.49 -9.57
C THR A 124 0.42 6.79 -9.23
N PHE A 125 1.07 7.41 -10.17
CA PHE A 125 1.74 8.69 -9.96
C PHE A 125 1.56 9.61 -11.14
N ALA A 126 1.45 10.90 -10.84
CA ALA A 126 1.34 11.95 -11.83
C ALA A 126 2.71 12.38 -12.32
N GLY A 127 2.81 12.71 -13.59
CA GLY A 127 3.98 13.36 -14.17
C GLY A 127 4.23 14.75 -13.55
N PRO A 128 5.38 15.39 -13.84
CA PRO A 128 5.76 16.66 -13.24
C PRO A 128 4.78 17.80 -13.50
N PHE A 129 4.01 17.69 -14.57
CA PHE A 129 2.97 18.68 -14.95
C PHE A 129 1.55 18.19 -14.66
N MET A 130 1.38 17.06 -13.92
CA MET A 130 0.10 16.43 -13.60
C MET A 130 -0.80 16.09 -14.80
N ASN A 131 -0.27 16.13 -16.00
CA ASN A 131 -1.00 15.87 -17.25
C ASN A 131 -0.93 14.42 -17.73
N GLU A 132 -0.06 13.61 -17.11
CA GLU A 132 0.11 12.18 -17.43
C GLU A 132 0.00 11.37 -16.13
N ILE A 133 -0.83 10.34 -16.15
CA ILE A 133 -0.96 9.38 -15.05
C ILE A 133 -0.24 8.10 -15.46
N ASN A 134 0.74 7.71 -14.68
CA ASN A 134 1.49 6.49 -14.87
C ASN A 134 1.07 5.47 -13.82
N VAL A 135 0.88 4.23 -14.25
CA VAL A 135 0.45 3.13 -13.40
C VAL A 135 1.50 2.03 -13.44
N LEU A 136 2.05 1.71 -12.29
CA LEU A 136 2.98 0.60 -12.09
C LEU A 136 2.27 -0.48 -11.26
N LYS A 137 2.05 -1.64 -11.85
CA LYS A 137 1.59 -2.82 -11.13
C LYS A 137 2.79 -3.56 -10.58
N VAL A 138 2.74 -3.92 -9.31
CA VAL A 138 3.80 -4.66 -8.63
C VAL A 138 3.21 -5.99 -8.17
N ASP A 139 3.82 -7.07 -8.57
CA ASP A 139 3.45 -8.42 -8.14
C ASP A 139 4.00 -8.67 -6.73
N SER A 140 3.48 -7.94 -5.76
CA SER A 140 3.75 -8.15 -4.35
C SER A 140 2.52 -8.75 -3.70
N THR A 141 2.69 -9.94 -3.15
CA THR A 141 1.66 -10.63 -2.39
C THR A 141 2.24 -10.97 -1.02
N CYS A 142 1.50 -10.67 0.02
CA CYS A 142 1.84 -11.13 1.37
C CYS A 142 0.62 -11.79 2.01
N GLU A 143 0.87 -12.79 2.84
CA GLU A 143 -0.17 -13.56 3.50
C GLU A 143 0.06 -13.64 5.00
N ILE A 144 -1.05 -13.75 5.73
CA ILE A 144 -1.07 -13.95 7.17
C ILE A 144 -2.03 -15.08 7.52
N THR A 145 -1.60 -15.94 8.44
CA THR A 145 -2.44 -17.01 8.98
C THR A 145 -2.95 -16.63 10.37
N VAL A 146 -4.26 -16.60 10.51
CA VAL A 146 -4.94 -16.30 11.77
C VAL A 146 -5.50 -17.57 12.39
N TYR A 147 -4.95 -17.96 13.53
CA TYR A 147 -5.39 -19.14 14.29
C TYR A 147 -6.61 -18.83 15.15
N PRO A 148 -7.45 -19.83 15.42
CA PRO A 148 -8.55 -19.67 16.36
C PRO A 148 -8.00 -19.41 17.77
N LYS A 149 -8.70 -18.57 18.52
CA LYS A 149 -8.40 -18.38 19.94
C LYS A 149 -8.73 -19.67 20.71
N THR A 150 -7.75 -20.22 21.40
CA THR A 150 -7.98 -21.38 22.29
C THR A 150 -8.84 -20.97 23.46
N VAL A 151 -9.94 -21.69 23.66
CA VAL A 151 -10.80 -21.53 24.85
C VAL A 151 -10.21 -22.38 25.98
N ASP A 152 -9.95 -21.75 27.12
CA ASP A 152 -9.43 -22.47 28.29
C ASP A 152 -10.43 -23.56 28.70
N SER A 153 -9.95 -24.81 28.74
CA SER A 153 -10.77 -25.99 29.08
C SER A 153 -11.40 -25.93 30.47
N LYS A 154 -10.89 -25.07 31.34
CA LYS A 154 -11.49 -24.82 32.67
C LYS A 154 -12.92 -24.31 32.62
N ARG A 155 -13.35 -23.68 31.52
CA ARG A 155 -14.75 -23.28 31.32
C ARG A 155 -15.69 -24.46 31.08
N PHE A 156 -15.19 -25.59 30.63
CA PHE A 156 -16.02 -26.79 30.35
C PHE A 156 -16.17 -27.72 31.57
N SER A 157 -15.36 -27.57 32.61
CA SER A 157 -15.47 -28.36 33.83
C SER A 157 -16.76 -28.06 34.61
N PHE A 158 -17.36 -26.87 34.45
CA PHE A 158 -18.63 -26.50 35.11
C PHE A 158 -19.87 -27.21 34.53
N ILE A 159 -19.79 -27.73 33.32
CA ILE A 159 -20.93 -28.42 32.70
C ILE A 159 -21.02 -29.87 33.19
N ARG A 160 -19.90 -30.48 33.55
CA ARG A 160 -19.83 -31.90 33.99
C ARG A 160 -20.36 -32.14 35.39
N SER A 161 -20.44 -31.11 36.23
CA SER A 161 -20.96 -31.20 37.61
C SER A 161 -22.48 -31.04 37.73
N ARG A 162 -23.21 -30.81 36.65
CA ARG A 162 -24.70 -30.68 36.67
C ARG A 162 -25.42 -31.87 36.04
N ILE A 163 -24.74 -32.95 35.67
CA ILE A 163 -25.33 -34.17 35.05
C ILE A 163 -25.07 -35.41 35.93
N SER A 164 -24.73 -35.22 37.22
CA SER A 164 -24.70 -36.30 38.20
C SER A 164 -25.84 -36.15 39.20
#